data_83d7eb2c7d3cdc9faca3a91823dd4794
#
_entry.id   83d7eb2c7d3cdc9faca3a91823dd4794
#
_cell.length_a   1.000
_cell.length_b   1.000
_cell.length_c   1.000
_cell.angle_alpha   90.00
_cell.angle_beta   90.00
_cell.angle_gamma   90.00
#
_symmetry.space_group_name_H-M   'P 1'
#
loop_
_entity.id
_entity.type
_entity.pdbx_description
1 polymer ?
#
loop_
_entity_poly.entity_id
_entity_poly.type
_entity_poly.pdbx_seq_one_letter_code
_entity_poly.pdbx_strand_id
1 'polypeptide(L)'
;MKESTQKSLIVDPDLCTGCRICELRCSLYHRRESNPSRALLHVVRLESQGLFIPAVCKHCTEAFCMYACPTGAIYRDGSTNAVLVESSKCVGCRSCMVACPWGLIWMNREGKIDKCDLCGGNPKCAQWCPTEAIKYERLDKQHLKKMSRTAIRDAHSVREKEAVLQKIYYSGLGRILSNEKKE
;
A
#
# COMPACT_ATOMS: atom_id res chain seq x y z
N MET A 1 -27.00 0.43 11.38
CA MET A 1 -25.83 0.44 10.48
C MET A 1 -25.95 -0.77 9.58
N LYS A 2 -26.19 -0.56 8.26
CA LYS A 2 -26.26 -1.66 7.29
C LYS A 2 -24.91 -2.36 7.26
N GLU A 3 -24.88 -3.68 7.48
CA GLU A 3 -23.70 -4.50 7.26
C GLU A 3 -23.23 -4.29 5.82
N SER A 4 -21.99 -3.87 5.65
CA SER A 4 -21.38 -3.73 4.33
C SER A 4 -21.25 -5.13 3.75
N THR A 5 -22.04 -5.44 2.73
CA THR A 5 -21.98 -6.72 1.99
C THR A 5 -20.70 -6.85 1.15
N GLN A 6 -19.84 -5.84 1.20
CA GLN A 6 -18.68 -5.69 0.35
C GLN A 6 -17.45 -6.39 0.89
N LYS A 7 -16.73 -7.13 0.00
CA LYS A 7 -15.44 -7.72 0.28
C LYS A 7 -14.32 -6.67 0.20
N SER A 8 -13.32 -6.81 1.06
CA SER A 8 -12.10 -5.98 1.07
C SER A 8 -10.87 -6.84 1.27
N LEU A 9 -9.69 -6.30 0.86
CA LEU A 9 -8.42 -6.91 1.22
C LEU A 9 -8.11 -6.59 2.69
N ILE A 10 -8.03 -7.64 3.48
CA ILE A 10 -7.67 -7.61 4.90
C ILE A 10 -6.23 -8.06 5.01
N VAL A 11 -5.42 -7.33 5.76
CA VAL A 11 -4.01 -7.64 6.00
C VAL A 11 -3.78 -7.88 7.47
N ASP A 12 -3.16 -9.00 7.79
CA ASP A 12 -2.68 -9.36 9.12
C ASP A 12 -1.14 -9.44 9.10
N PRO A 13 -0.43 -8.40 9.55
CA PRO A 13 1.02 -8.39 9.56
C PRO A 13 1.64 -9.47 10.45
N ASP A 14 0.93 -9.92 11.50
CA ASP A 14 1.44 -10.93 12.43
C ASP A 14 1.58 -12.32 11.78
N LEU A 15 0.82 -12.56 10.70
CA LEU A 15 0.90 -13.79 9.90
C LEU A 15 1.88 -13.67 8.73
N CYS A 16 2.39 -12.48 8.43
CA CYS A 16 3.24 -12.27 7.27
C CYS A 16 4.68 -12.70 7.53
N THR A 17 5.19 -13.63 6.73
CA THR A 17 6.57 -14.12 6.79
C THR A 17 7.54 -13.38 5.85
N GLY A 18 7.07 -12.37 5.12
CA GLY A 18 7.91 -11.65 4.16
C GLY A 18 8.29 -12.44 2.90
N CYS A 19 7.61 -13.55 2.61
CA CYS A 19 7.95 -14.45 1.48
C CYS A 19 7.79 -13.82 0.09
N ARG A 20 7.07 -12.69 -0.04
CA ARG A 20 6.85 -11.91 -1.26
C ARG A 20 6.13 -12.64 -2.41
N ILE A 21 5.55 -13.80 -2.17
CA ILE A 21 4.74 -14.53 -3.18
C ILE A 21 3.61 -13.64 -3.71
N CYS A 22 3.01 -12.80 -2.87
CA CYS A 22 1.97 -11.86 -3.25
C CYS A 22 2.46 -10.84 -4.31
N GLU A 23 3.69 -10.31 -4.20
CA GLU A 23 4.29 -9.41 -5.18
C GLU A 23 4.57 -10.15 -6.50
N LEU A 24 5.16 -11.35 -6.44
CA LEU A 24 5.45 -12.16 -7.61
C LEU A 24 4.16 -12.52 -8.37
N ARG A 25 3.12 -12.92 -7.66
CA ARG A 25 1.82 -13.24 -8.28
C ARG A 25 1.14 -12.01 -8.88
N CYS A 26 1.27 -10.85 -8.22
CA CYS A 26 0.73 -9.60 -8.72
C CYS A 26 1.43 -9.17 -10.03
N SER A 27 2.76 -9.15 -10.05
CA SER A 27 3.52 -8.78 -11.23
C SER A 27 3.33 -9.76 -12.39
N LEU A 28 3.28 -11.06 -12.11
CA LEU A 28 3.00 -12.08 -13.11
C LEU A 28 1.61 -11.92 -13.74
N TYR A 29 0.59 -11.62 -12.94
CA TYR A 29 -0.77 -11.44 -13.43
C TYR A 29 -0.90 -10.17 -14.29
N HIS A 30 -0.37 -9.02 -13.82
CA HIS A 30 -0.55 -7.73 -14.48
C HIS A 30 0.48 -7.43 -15.56
N ARG A 31 1.68 -8.00 -15.47
CA ARG A 31 2.82 -7.66 -16.35
C ARG A 31 3.41 -8.84 -17.11
N ARG A 32 2.90 -10.05 -16.85
CA ARG A 32 3.43 -11.30 -17.43
C ARG A 32 4.92 -11.55 -17.14
N GLU A 33 5.43 -10.93 -16.09
CA GLU A 33 6.81 -11.09 -15.63
C GLU A 33 6.88 -11.32 -14.12
N SER A 34 7.85 -12.11 -13.68
CA SER A 34 8.11 -12.39 -12.26
C SER A 34 9.06 -11.34 -11.69
N ASN A 35 8.55 -10.14 -11.42
CA ASN A 35 9.33 -9.01 -10.94
C ASN A 35 8.60 -8.28 -9.80
N PRO A 36 9.03 -8.47 -8.54
CA PRO A 36 8.38 -7.84 -7.38
C PRO A 36 8.29 -6.31 -7.46
N SER A 37 9.26 -5.65 -8.09
CA SER A 37 9.27 -4.18 -8.20
C SER A 37 8.20 -3.63 -9.14
N ARG A 38 7.54 -4.49 -9.92
CA ARG A 38 6.43 -4.14 -10.82
C ARG A 38 5.06 -4.60 -10.31
N ALA A 39 5.00 -5.08 -9.07
CA ALA A 39 3.76 -5.40 -8.42
C ALA A 39 2.95 -4.14 -8.08
N LEU A 40 1.63 -4.28 -7.96
CA LEU A 40 0.72 -3.22 -7.51
C LEU A 40 0.48 -3.25 -5.99
N LEU A 41 1.31 -3.99 -5.28
CA LEU A 41 1.43 -4.04 -3.83
C LEU A 41 2.89 -4.30 -3.47
N HIS A 42 3.28 -3.95 -2.25
CA HIS A 42 4.64 -4.22 -1.76
C HIS A 42 4.63 -4.73 -0.34
N VAL A 43 5.63 -5.55 0.01
CA VAL A 43 5.86 -5.98 1.39
C VAL A 43 6.93 -5.07 1.99
N VAL A 44 6.50 -4.20 2.90
CA VAL A 44 7.43 -3.39 3.71
C VAL A 44 8.13 -4.31 4.69
N ARG A 45 9.46 -4.28 4.70
CA ARG A 45 10.31 -5.14 5.53
C ARG A 45 11.01 -4.31 6.59
N LEU A 46 10.75 -4.65 7.83
CA LEU A 46 11.42 -4.10 9.01
C LEU A 46 12.25 -5.22 9.63
N GLU A 47 13.33 -5.58 8.94
CA GLU A 47 14.15 -6.78 9.23
C GLU A 47 14.70 -6.79 10.67
N SER A 48 15.11 -5.64 11.19
CA SER A 48 15.58 -5.50 12.58
C SER A 48 14.52 -5.85 13.64
N GLN A 49 13.25 -5.88 13.25
CA GLN A 49 12.11 -6.16 14.13
C GLN A 49 11.42 -7.49 13.77
N GLY A 50 11.90 -8.17 12.71
CA GLY A 50 11.23 -9.37 12.20
C GLY A 50 9.81 -9.10 11.70
N LEU A 51 9.49 -7.85 11.34
CA LEU A 51 8.14 -7.45 10.95
C LEU A 51 8.05 -7.24 9.44
N PHE A 52 7.02 -7.85 8.83
CA PHE A 52 6.73 -7.76 7.40
C PHE A 52 5.29 -7.30 7.22
N ILE A 53 5.07 -6.18 6.52
CA ILE A 53 3.76 -5.56 6.36
C ILE A 53 3.37 -5.54 4.88
N PRO A 54 2.40 -6.33 4.44
CA PRO A 54 1.87 -6.20 3.08
C PRO A 54 1.13 -4.87 2.90
N ALA A 55 1.71 -3.98 2.13
CA ALA A 55 1.15 -2.68 1.79
C ALA A 55 0.27 -2.81 0.54
N VAL A 56 -1.05 -2.96 0.73
CA VAL A 56 -2.05 -3.14 -0.33
C VAL A 56 -3.05 -1.99 -0.35
N CYS A 57 -3.53 -1.61 -1.53
CA CYS A 57 -4.55 -0.56 -1.66
C CYS A 57 -5.81 -0.93 -0.87
N LYS A 58 -6.30 0.01 -0.08
CA LYS A 58 -7.49 -0.19 0.78
C LYS A 58 -8.81 0.02 0.04
N HIS A 59 -8.80 0.53 -1.19
CA HIS A 59 -10.01 0.93 -1.93
C HIS A 59 -10.98 1.74 -1.07
N CYS A 60 -10.43 2.76 -0.38
CA CYS A 60 -11.09 3.55 0.66
C CYS A 60 -12.49 3.98 0.25
N THR A 61 -13.44 4.01 1.21
CA THR A 61 -14.79 4.54 1.00
C THR A 61 -14.70 6.01 0.56
N GLU A 62 -13.93 6.81 1.32
CA GLU A 62 -13.53 8.17 0.95
C GLU A 62 -12.17 8.08 0.21
N ALA A 63 -12.22 8.00 -1.11
CA ALA A 63 -11.04 7.82 -1.95
C ALA A 63 -10.41 9.18 -2.31
N PHE A 64 -9.54 9.74 -1.46
CA PHE A 64 -8.87 11.01 -1.71
C PHE A 64 -8.15 11.05 -3.07
N CYS A 65 -7.60 9.93 -3.52
CA CYS A 65 -6.99 9.82 -4.83
C CYS A 65 -7.97 10.05 -5.99
N MET A 66 -9.25 9.71 -5.80
CA MET A 66 -10.31 9.95 -6.79
C MET A 66 -10.66 11.43 -6.83
N TYR A 67 -10.83 12.07 -5.67
CA TYR A 67 -11.13 13.49 -5.57
C TYR A 67 -9.98 14.38 -6.08
N ALA A 68 -8.74 13.95 -5.88
CA ALA A 68 -7.56 14.68 -6.33
C ALA A 68 -7.26 14.52 -7.83
N CYS A 69 -8.00 13.68 -8.56
CA CYS A 69 -7.73 13.44 -9.97
C CYS A 69 -8.38 14.52 -10.85
N PRO A 70 -7.61 15.42 -11.50
CA PRO A 70 -8.17 16.55 -12.26
C PRO A 70 -8.89 16.10 -13.55
N THR A 71 -8.55 14.92 -14.09
CA THR A 71 -9.14 14.39 -15.33
C THR A 71 -10.24 13.37 -15.08
N GLY A 72 -10.56 13.05 -13.80
CA GLY A 72 -11.51 12.00 -13.48
C GLY A 72 -11.05 10.60 -13.92
N ALA A 73 -9.75 10.40 -14.14
CA ALA A 73 -9.20 9.10 -14.53
C ALA A 73 -9.32 8.04 -13.43
N ILE A 74 -9.48 8.45 -12.17
CA ILE A 74 -9.69 7.54 -11.06
C ILE A 74 -11.18 7.53 -10.71
N TYR A 75 -11.75 6.34 -10.72
CA TYR A 75 -13.19 6.14 -10.52
C TYR A 75 -13.47 4.91 -9.67
N ARG A 76 -14.70 4.78 -9.20
CA ARG A 76 -15.16 3.61 -8.45
C ARG A 76 -15.96 2.70 -9.37
N ASP A 77 -15.55 1.44 -9.44
CA ASP A 77 -16.25 0.40 -10.18
C ASP A 77 -17.52 -0.04 -9.42
N GLY A 78 -18.64 -0.05 -10.10
CA GLY A 78 -19.93 -0.39 -9.48
C GLY A 78 -20.09 -1.86 -9.13
N SER A 79 -19.35 -2.77 -9.76
CA SER A 79 -19.47 -4.22 -9.56
C SER A 79 -18.60 -4.73 -8.42
N THR A 80 -17.35 -4.30 -8.35
CA THR A 80 -16.38 -4.70 -7.35
C THR A 80 -16.20 -3.68 -6.24
N ASN A 81 -16.71 -2.46 -6.43
CA ASN A 81 -16.46 -1.26 -5.63
C ASN A 81 -14.97 -0.90 -5.51
N ALA A 82 -14.14 -1.46 -6.36
CA ALA A 82 -12.74 -1.11 -6.45
C ALA A 82 -12.59 0.33 -6.95
N VAL A 83 -11.61 1.04 -6.40
CA VAL A 83 -11.18 2.32 -6.97
C VAL A 83 -10.16 2.00 -8.07
N LEU A 84 -10.49 2.30 -9.31
CA LEU A 84 -9.73 1.93 -10.51
C LEU A 84 -9.13 3.16 -11.18
N VAL A 85 -8.18 2.93 -12.12
CA VAL A 85 -7.58 3.97 -12.97
C VAL A 85 -7.87 3.66 -14.43
N GLU A 86 -8.47 4.61 -15.13
CA GLU A 86 -8.60 4.59 -16.59
C GLU A 86 -7.36 5.23 -17.20
N SER A 87 -6.45 4.40 -17.73
CA SER A 87 -5.15 4.85 -18.24
C SER A 87 -5.27 5.82 -19.43
N SER A 88 -6.34 5.75 -20.23
CA SER A 88 -6.58 6.65 -21.36
C SER A 88 -6.80 8.10 -20.92
N LYS A 89 -7.45 8.31 -19.78
CA LYS A 89 -7.70 9.63 -19.17
C LYS A 89 -6.57 10.12 -18.28
N CYS A 90 -5.63 9.23 -17.90
CA CYS A 90 -4.55 9.59 -16.98
C CYS A 90 -3.49 10.44 -17.72
N VAL A 91 -3.22 11.64 -17.20
CA VAL A 91 -2.19 12.55 -17.70
C VAL A 91 -0.87 12.49 -16.92
N GLY A 92 -0.74 11.59 -15.94
CA GLY A 92 0.49 11.41 -15.16
C GLY A 92 0.83 12.56 -14.20
N CYS A 93 -0.14 13.40 -13.81
CA CYS A 93 0.07 14.59 -12.96
C CYS A 93 0.51 14.29 -11.52
N ARG A 94 0.43 13.03 -11.06
CA ARG A 94 0.83 12.52 -9.72
C ARG A 94 0.00 13.03 -8.54
N SER A 95 -1.01 13.88 -8.73
CA SER A 95 -1.84 14.41 -7.63
C SER A 95 -2.43 13.31 -6.75
N CYS A 96 -2.85 12.18 -7.34
CA CYS A 96 -3.35 11.02 -6.62
C CYS A 96 -2.30 10.30 -5.75
N MET A 97 -1.01 10.36 -6.13
CA MET A 97 0.09 9.79 -5.33
C MET A 97 0.28 10.60 -4.04
N VAL A 98 0.24 11.94 -4.15
CA VAL A 98 0.34 12.86 -3.01
C VAL A 98 -0.88 12.76 -2.10
N ALA A 99 -2.08 12.63 -2.70
CA ALA A 99 -3.33 12.53 -1.96
C ALA A 99 -3.56 11.19 -1.25
N CYS A 100 -2.79 10.14 -1.59
CA CYS A 100 -2.95 8.83 -0.96
C CYS A 100 -2.30 8.81 0.43
N PRO A 101 -3.06 8.72 1.54
CA PRO A 101 -2.49 8.73 2.89
C PRO A 101 -1.64 7.49 3.19
N TRP A 102 -1.76 6.44 2.35
CA TRP A 102 -1.05 5.18 2.51
C TRP A 102 0.15 5.03 1.56
N GLY A 103 0.37 5.99 0.64
CA GLY A 103 1.44 5.89 -0.35
C GLY A 103 1.34 4.69 -1.29
N LEU A 104 0.14 4.20 -1.59
CA LEU A 104 -0.12 2.94 -2.31
C LEU A 104 -0.48 3.15 -3.79
N ILE A 105 0.07 4.18 -4.39
CA ILE A 105 -0.11 4.54 -5.80
C ILE A 105 1.27 4.82 -6.38
N TRP A 106 1.57 4.19 -7.51
CA TRP A 106 2.87 4.30 -8.17
C TRP A 106 2.73 4.84 -9.59
N MET A 107 3.83 5.27 -10.16
CA MET A 107 3.93 5.61 -11.57
C MET A 107 4.61 4.46 -12.31
N ASN A 108 4.05 4.04 -13.43
CA ASN A 108 4.67 3.07 -14.31
C ASN A 108 5.72 3.72 -15.23
N ARG A 109 6.41 2.88 -16.03
CA ARG A 109 7.44 3.35 -16.97
C ARG A 109 6.91 4.24 -18.09
N GLU A 110 5.61 4.19 -18.35
CA GLU A 110 4.92 4.99 -19.38
C GLU A 110 4.47 6.35 -18.84
N GLY A 111 4.81 6.69 -17.60
CA GLY A 111 4.38 7.93 -16.94
C GLY A 111 2.90 7.94 -16.54
N LYS A 112 2.23 6.80 -16.54
CA LYS A 112 0.85 6.63 -16.07
C LYS A 112 0.82 6.09 -14.65
N ILE A 113 -0.32 6.24 -14.01
CA ILE A 113 -0.52 5.78 -12.64
C ILE A 113 -0.90 4.29 -12.61
N ASP A 114 -0.21 3.55 -11.76
CA ASP A 114 -0.50 2.17 -11.42
C ASP A 114 -1.00 2.07 -9.98
N LYS A 115 -2.07 1.30 -9.77
CA LYS A 115 -2.60 0.95 -8.45
C LYS A 115 -3.35 -0.37 -8.51
N CYS A 116 -3.51 -1.01 -7.36
CA CYS A 116 -4.29 -2.25 -7.24
C CYS A 116 -5.70 -2.09 -7.83
N ASP A 117 -6.16 -3.08 -8.57
CA ASP A 117 -7.47 -3.16 -9.23
C ASP A 117 -8.32 -4.34 -8.69
N LEU A 118 -7.89 -4.98 -7.60
CA LEU A 118 -8.45 -6.22 -7.06
C LEU A 118 -8.43 -7.40 -8.05
N CYS A 119 -7.63 -7.32 -9.11
CA CYS A 119 -7.60 -8.32 -10.19
C CYS A 119 -9.02 -8.63 -10.73
N GLY A 120 -9.85 -7.59 -10.91
CA GLY A 120 -11.25 -7.73 -11.35
C GLY A 120 -12.17 -8.40 -10.33
N GLY A 121 -11.88 -8.28 -9.03
CA GLY A 121 -12.65 -8.90 -7.94
C GLY A 121 -12.16 -10.28 -7.48
N ASN A 122 -11.02 -10.73 -8.01
CA ASN A 122 -10.39 -12.01 -7.67
C ASN A 122 -8.90 -11.86 -7.33
N PRO A 123 -8.56 -11.21 -6.18
CA PRO A 123 -7.20 -10.80 -5.86
C PRO A 123 -6.22 -11.96 -5.76
N LYS A 124 -5.23 -12.00 -6.65
CA LYS A 124 -4.23 -13.07 -6.72
C LYS A 124 -3.31 -13.10 -5.51
N CYS A 125 -3.03 -11.93 -4.91
CA CYS A 125 -2.23 -11.84 -3.70
C CYS A 125 -2.88 -12.55 -2.50
N ALA A 126 -4.21 -12.50 -2.36
CA ALA A 126 -4.94 -13.22 -1.31
C ALA A 126 -5.01 -14.72 -1.59
N GLN A 127 -5.27 -15.11 -2.85
CA GLN A 127 -5.37 -16.52 -3.23
C GLN A 127 -4.08 -17.32 -3.01
N TRP A 128 -2.93 -16.67 -3.15
CA TRP A 128 -1.62 -17.32 -3.10
C TRP A 128 -0.82 -16.97 -1.84
N CYS A 129 -1.45 -16.38 -0.83
CA CYS A 129 -0.80 -16.12 0.46
C CYS A 129 -0.76 -17.41 1.29
N PRO A 130 0.41 -18.04 1.51
CA PRO A 130 0.50 -19.35 2.18
C PRO A 130 0.16 -19.27 3.66
N THR A 131 0.32 -18.09 4.28
CA THR A 131 0.04 -17.86 5.70
C THR A 131 -1.29 -17.15 5.93
N GLU A 132 -2.06 -16.91 4.86
CA GLU A 132 -3.31 -16.13 4.92
C GLU A 132 -3.16 -14.73 5.53
N ALA A 133 -1.95 -14.17 5.51
CA ALA A 133 -1.70 -12.79 5.95
C ALA A 133 -2.43 -11.75 5.10
N ILE A 134 -2.83 -12.12 3.87
CA ILE A 134 -3.70 -11.33 3.00
C ILE A 134 -4.94 -12.15 2.69
N LYS A 135 -6.12 -11.63 3.04
CA LYS A 135 -7.43 -12.26 2.77
C LYS A 135 -8.33 -11.31 1.98
N TYR A 136 -9.25 -11.87 1.22
CA TYR A 136 -10.28 -11.10 0.52
C TYR A 136 -11.66 -11.53 1.00
N GLU A 137 -12.15 -10.85 2.02
CA GLU A 137 -13.34 -11.23 2.76
C GLU A 137 -14.23 -10.02 3.06
N ARG A 138 -15.44 -10.29 3.55
CA ARG A 138 -16.33 -9.26 4.08
C ARG A 138 -15.77 -8.72 5.40
N LEU A 139 -15.76 -7.41 5.55
CA LEU A 139 -15.37 -6.77 6.81
C LEU A 139 -16.46 -6.99 7.86
N ASP A 140 -16.15 -7.75 8.89
CA ASP A 140 -16.94 -7.88 10.10
C ASP A 140 -16.41 -7.00 11.24
N LYS A 141 -17.16 -6.92 12.35
CA LYS A 141 -16.77 -6.13 13.52
C LYS A 141 -15.46 -6.62 14.19
N GLN A 142 -15.16 -7.92 14.07
CA GLN A 142 -13.94 -8.49 14.66
C GLN A 142 -12.71 -8.09 13.85
N HIS A 143 -12.80 -8.12 12.52
CA HIS A 143 -11.75 -7.64 11.61
C HIS A 143 -11.46 -6.15 11.81
N LEU A 144 -12.49 -5.31 11.98
CA LEU A 144 -12.32 -3.88 12.25
C LEU A 144 -11.59 -3.63 13.58
N LYS A 145 -11.92 -4.38 14.65
CA LYS A 145 -11.21 -4.30 15.94
C LYS A 145 -9.74 -4.74 15.83
N LYS A 146 -9.46 -5.81 15.06
CA LYS A 146 -8.10 -6.30 14.85
C LYS A 146 -7.28 -5.28 14.05
N MET A 147 -7.83 -4.74 12.97
CA MET A 147 -7.19 -3.69 12.17
C MET A 147 -6.89 -2.43 12.99
N SER A 148 -7.80 -1.99 13.87
CA SER A 148 -7.56 -0.82 14.71
C SER A 148 -6.44 -1.07 15.74
N ARG A 149 -6.38 -2.25 16.36
CA ARG A 149 -5.29 -2.62 17.27
C ARG A 149 -3.93 -2.66 16.57
N THR A 150 -3.87 -3.25 15.38
CA THR A 150 -2.67 -3.29 14.55
C THR A 150 -2.24 -1.88 14.16
N ALA A 151 -3.17 -1.03 13.70
CA ALA A 151 -2.89 0.35 13.34
C ALA A 151 -2.37 1.19 14.53
N ILE A 152 -2.91 1.00 15.74
CA ILE A 152 -2.43 1.67 16.95
C ILE A 152 -1.01 1.21 17.28
N ARG A 153 -0.75 -0.11 17.25
CA ARG A 153 0.59 -0.67 17.50
C ARG A 153 1.60 -0.14 16.47
N ASP A 154 1.22 -0.11 15.19
CA ASP A 154 2.08 0.35 14.11
C ASP A 154 2.33 1.87 14.20
N ALA A 155 1.34 2.66 14.63
CA ALA A 155 1.49 4.09 14.88
C ALA A 155 2.47 4.39 16.04
N HIS A 156 2.41 3.63 17.13
CA HIS A 156 3.40 3.71 18.22
C HIS A 156 4.82 3.38 17.71
N SER A 157 4.95 2.30 16.95
CA SER A 157 6.21 1.89 16.32
C SER A 157 6.74 2.96 15.35
N VAL A 158 5.88 3.63 14.57
CA VAL A 158 6.27 4.71 13.65
C VAL A 158 6.76 5.94 14.42
N ARG A 159 6.10 6.36 15.51
CA ARG A 159 6.56 7.47 16.35
C ARG A 159 7.93 7.24 16.99
N GLU A 160 8.18 6.01 17.48
CA GLU A 160 9.50 5.64 17.99
C GLU A 160 10.56 5.68 16.87
N LYS A 161 10.20 5.28 15.66
CA LYS A 161 11.10 5.29 14.49
C LYS A 161 11.36 6.68 13.94
N GLU A 162 10.36 7.54 13.90
CA GLU A 162 10.55 8.95 13.54
C GLU A 162 11.54 9.63 14.49
N ALA A 163 11.46 9.35 15.79
CA ALA A 163 12.41 9.85 16.77
C ALA A 163 13.83 9.32 16.54
N VAL A 164 13.98 8.04 16.15
CA VAL A 164 15.28 7.43 15.81
C VAL A 164 15.80 7.97 14.47
N LEU A 165 14.96 8.06 13.45
CA LEU A 165 15.33 8.63 12.14
C LEU A 165 15.70 10.10 12.24
N GLN A 166 14.96 10.90 13.03
CA GLN A 166 15.33 12.27 13.34
C GLN A 166 16.70 12.33 14.01
N LYS A 167 16.97 11.50 15.03
CA LYS A 167 18.30 11.43 15.67
C LYS A 167 19.41 11.08 14.68
N ILE A 168 19.21 10.10 13.80
CA ILE A 168 20.19 9.68 12.79
C ILE A 168 20.39 10.79 11.77
N TYR A 169 19.33 11.40 11.28
CA TYR A 169 19.36 12.45 10.27
C TYR A 169 20.09 13.70 10.78
N TYR A 170 19.71 14.20 11.97
CA TYR A 170 20.36 15.38 12.56
C TYR A 170 21.79 15.10 13.03
N SER A 171 22.11 13.90 13.51
CA SER A 171 23.49 13.55 13.82
C SER A 171 24.37 13.39 12.57
N GLY A 172 23.78 12.96 11.46
CA GLY A 172 24.45 12.90 10.15
C GLY A 172 24.71 14.28 9.57
N LEU A 173 23.69 15.16 9.56
CA LEU A 173 23.81 16.57 9.13
C LEU A 173 24.82 17.35 9.98
N GLY A 174 24.82 17.15 11.29
CA GLY A 174 25.79 17.79 12.18
C GLY A 174 27.24 17.44 11.85
N ARG A 175 27.51 16.23 11.37
CA ARG A 175 28.86 15.80 10.91
C ARG A 175 29.23 16.39 9.55
N ILE A 176 28.29 16.54 8.64
CA ILE A 176 28.52 17.17 7.31
C ILE A 176 28.83 18.64 7.49
N LEU A 177 28.04 19.38 8.29
CA LEU A 177 28.23 20.80 8.54
C LEU A 177 29.48 21.13 9.39
N SER A 178 29.97 20.18 10.20
CA SER A 178 31.21 20.34 10.95
C SER A 178 32.47 20.12 10.10
N ASN A 179 32.37 19.39 8.98
CA ASN A 179 33.49 19.21 8.05
C ASN A 179 33.67 20.38 7.08
N GLU A 180 32.61 21.16 6.77
CA GLU A 180 32.74 22.36 5.92
C GLU A 180 33.39 23.57 6.63
N LYS A 181 33.63 23.50 7.94
CA LYS A 181 34.32 24.55 8.72
C LYS A 181 35.81 24.29 8.93
N LYS A 182 36.39 23.29 8.25
CA LYS A 182 37.82 22.95 8.39
C LYS A 182 38.62 23.08 7.08
N GLU A 183 38.08 23.77 6.08
CA GLU A 183 38.83 24.31 4.92
C GLU A 183 38.84 25.88 4.97
#